data_92ff32d937283af7dd61e39f110a9c7d
#
_entry.id   92ff32d937283af7dd61e39f110a9c7d
#
_cell.length_a   1.000
_cell.length_b   1.000
_cell.length_c   1.000
_cell.angle_alpha   90.00
_cell.angle_beta   90.00
_cell.angle_gamma   90.00
#
_symmetry.space_group_name_H-M   'P 1'
#
loop_
_entity.id
_entity.type
_entity.pdbx_description
1 polymer ?
#
loop_
_entity_poly.entity_id
_entity_poly.type
_entity_poly.pdbx_seq_one_letter_code
_entity_poly.pdbx_strand_id
1 'polypeptide(L)'
;NTEDFQAAVDFLSVQDNVAPERIGILGICGWGGLALNTAAIDTRIKATVVSTMYDMSRIAAKGYFDEADSEEARHQARETYSAARTAIYRSGDYGRAGGCLSLPVPEDVPFFVKDYSEYYKGRAYHARSLNSNEGWNTIGTMSFLNQPILQYTNEIRSAVLVIHGEKAHSCYMGRDAYAHMMEGNPNPENKELLIIPGAVHTDLYDNLKVIPFDKIQNFFQTYLK
;
A
#
# COMPACT_ATOMS: atom_id res chain seq x y z
N ASN A 1 -10.94 4.67 -1.89
CA ASN A 1 -10.07 4.10 -0.83
C ASN A 1 -9.57 5.18 0.14
N THR A 2 -9.10 6.35 -0.35
CA THR A 2 -8.73 7.46 0.54
C THR A 2 -9.93 7.94 1.37
N GLU A 3 -11.10 8.05 0.76
CA GLU A 3 -12.37 8.37 1.43
C GLU A 3 -12.72 7.34 2.53
N ASP A 4 -12.41 6.07 2.32
CA ASP A 4 -12.68 5.02 3.33
C ASP A 4 -11.86 5.26 4.61
N PHE A 5 -10.61 5.70 4.47
CA PHE A 5 -9.78 6.08 5.62
C PHE A 5 -10.28 7.35 6.30
N GLN A 6 -10.69 8.36 5.53
CA GLN A 6 -11.25 9.58 6.09
C GLN A 6 -12.57 9.31 6.83
N ALA A 7 -13.44 8.46 6.26
CA ALA A 7 -14.66 8.02 6.94
C ALA A 7 -14.36 7.26 8.25
N ALA A 8 -13.28 6.47 8.29
CA ALA A 8 -12.84 5.84 9.54
C ALA A 8 -12.37 6.86 10.57
N VAL A 9 -11.66 7.91 10.14
CA VAL A 9 -11.28 9.03 11.02
C VAL A 9 -12.50 9.79 11.51
N ASP A 10 -13.50 10.05 10.64
CA ASP A 10 -14.78 10.68 11.03
C ASP A 10 -15.47 9.85 12.13
N PHE A 11 -15.59 8.53 11.89
CA PHE A 11 -16.18 7.63 12.86
C PHE A 11 -15.45 7.63 14.20
N LEU A 12 -14.12 7.52 14.19
CA LEU A 12 -13.31 7.51 15.40
C LEU A 12 -13.41 8.84 16.17
N SER A 13 -13.45 9.96 15.45
CA SER A 13 -13.43 11.30 16.04
C SER A 13 -14.66 11.63 16.88
N VAL A 14 -15.75 10.87 16.75
CA VAL A 14 -17.00 11.06 17.49
C VAL A 14 -17.28 9.98 18.53
N GLN A 15 -16.32 9.06 18.76
CA GLN A 15 -16.49 8.02 19.77
C GLN A 15 -16.09 8.55 21.15
N ASP A 16 -16.89 8.30 22.18
CA ASP A 16 -16.65 8.77 23.55
C ASP A 16 -15.35 8.24 24.18
N ASN A 17 -14.85 7.10 23.70
CA ASN A 17 -13.63 6.45 24.19
C ASN A 17 -12.39 6.69 23.32
N VAL A 18 -12.47 7.59 22.36
CA VAL A 18 -11.36 7.98 21.46
C VAL A 18 -10.97 9.42 21.70
N ALA A 19 -9.68 9.69 21.79
CA ALA A 19 -9.13 11.05 21.79
C ALA A 19 -8.95 11.51 20.33
N PRO A 20 -9.81 12.37 19.79
CA PRO A 20 -9.81 12.71 18.36
C PRO A 20 -8.55 13.46 17.92
N GLU A 21 -7.83 14.10 18.86
CA GLU A 21 -6.55 14.76 18.62
C GLU A 21 -5.36 13.79 18.58
N ARG A 22 -5.56 12.50 18.84
CA ARG A 22 -4.51 11.46 18.91
C ARG A 22 -4.77 10.28 17.98
N ILE A 23 -5.24 10.56 16.78
CA ILE A 23 -5.49 9.52 15.76
C ILE A 23 -4.22 9.28 14.94
N GLY A 24 -3.82 8.01 14.86
CA GLY A 24 -2.76 7.54 13.99
C GLY A 24 -3.25 6.53 12.97
N ILE A 25 -2.48 6.30 11.93
CA ILE A 25 -2.76 5.29 10.90
C ILE A 25 -1.56 4.37 10.69
N LEU A 26 -1.81 3.08 10.51
CA LEU A 26 -0.82 2.11 10.07
C LEU A 26 -1.31 1.47 8.78
N GLY A 27 -0.57 1.68 7.69
CA GLY A 27 -0.84 1.11 6.38
C GLY A 27 0.17 0.03 5.99
N ILE A 28 -0.29 -1.11 5.48
CA ILE A 28 0.57 -2.23 5.07
C ILE A 28 0.36 -2.50 3.59
N CYS A 29 1.45 -2.77 2.84
CA CYS A 29 1.41 -3.10 1.43
C CYS A 29 0.75 -1.99 0.58
N GLY A 30 -0.21 -2.32 -0.28
CA GLY A 30 -0.96 -1.33 -1.08
C GLY A 30 -1.65 -0.26 -0.23
N TRP A 31 -2.09 -0.61 0.97
CA TRP A 31 -2.70 0.33 1.92
C TRP A 31 -1.68 1.29 2.55
N GLY A 32 -0.37 0.98 2.48
CA GLY A 32 0.68 1.89 2.94
C GLY A 32 0.76 3.18 2.11
N GLY A 33 0.77 3.07 0.77
CA GLY A 33 0.72 4.24 -0.10
C GLY A 33 -0.56 5.05 0.05
N LEU A 34 -1.71 4.36 0.20
CA LEU A 34 -2.99 5.01 0.46
C LEU A 34 -3.05 5.69 1.83
N ALA A 35 -2.38 5.14 2.85
CA ALA A 35 -2.25 5.79 4.15
C ALA A 35 -1.43 7.08 4.08
N LEU A 36 -0.33 7.09 3.30
CA LEU A 36 0.43 8.32 3.03
C LEU A 36 -0.42 9.37 2.31
N ASN A 37 -1.17 8.95 1.28
CA ASN A 37 -2.09 9.84 0.59
C ASN A 37 -3.13 10.43 1.55
N THR A 38 -3.69 9.61 2.43
CA THR A 38 -4.66 10.08 3.43
C THR A 38 -4.03 11.07 4.41
N ALA A 39 -2.81 10.80 4.88
CA ALA A 39 -2.09 11.71 5.77
C ALA A 39 -1.73 13.07 5.11
N ALA A 40 -1.58 13.10 3.78
CA ALA A 40 -1.37 14.33 3.03
C ALA A 40 -2.66 15.18 2.92
N ILE A 41 -3.84 14.57 3.06
CA ILE A 41 -5.14 15.22 2.90
C ILE A 41 -5.78 15.51 4.26
N ASP A 42 -5.72 14.56 5.21
CA ASP A 42 -6.43 14.65 6.49
C ASP A 42 -5.49 15.01 7.65
N THR A 43 -5.54 16.26 8.06
CA THR A 43 -4.69 16.80 9.12
C THR A 43 -5.03 16.30 10.53
N ARG A 44 -6.12 15.55 10.70
CA ARG A 44 -6.49 14.88 11.95
C ARG A 44 -5.60 13.68 12.25
N ILE A 45 -4.94 13.11 11.21
CA ILE A 45 -3.96 12.04 11.37
C ILE A 45 -2.62 12.63 11.86
N LYS A 46 -2.24 12.31 13.09
CA LYS A 46 -1.06 12.88 13.77
C LYS A 46 0.21 12.07 13.60
N ALA A 47 0.06 10.76 13.35
CA ALA A 47 1.19 9.85 13.14
C ALA A 47 0.81 8.78 12.12
N THR A 48 1.69 8.54 11.15
CA THR A 48 1.49 7.54 10.08
C THR A 48 2.66 6.57 10.09
N VAL A 49 2.37 5.29 10.17
CA VAL A 49 3.35 4.22 9.93
C VAL A 49 2.96 3.50 8.66
N VAL A 50 3.90 3.32 7.74
CA VAL A 50 3.70 2.50 6.54
C VAL A 50 4.73 1.39 6.51
N SER A 51 4.22 0.16 6.37
CA SER A 51 5.05 -1.05 6.37
C SER A 51 4.98 -1.71 5.00
N THR A 52 6.15 -1.97 4.41
CA THR A 52 6.28 -2.67 3.12
C THR A 52 5.34 -2.10 2.05
N MET A 53 5.26 -0.78 1.97
CA MET A 53 4.29 -0.04 1.17
C MET A 53 4.45 -0.22 -0.34
N TYR A 54 3.32 -0.04 -1.05
CA TYR A 54 3.29 0.15 -2.49
C TYR A 54 2.75 1.54 -2.85
N ASP A 55 3.27 2.11 -3.92
CA ASP A 55 2.56 3.12 -4.69
C ASP A 55 1.68 2.41 -5.74
N MET A 56 0.40 2.23 -5.41
CA MET A 56 -0.55 1.54 -6.29
C MET A 56 -0.78 2.27 -7.60
N SER A 57 -0.65 3.59 -7.63
CA SER A 57 -0.76 4.39 -8.85
C SER A 57 0.45 4.21 -9.76
N ARG A 58 1.66 4.17 -9.19
CA ARG A 58 2.91 3.90 -9.93
C ARG A 58 2.88 2.51 -10.56
N ILE A 59 2.49 1.49 -9.80
CA ILE A 59 2.36 0.12 -10.32
C ILE A 59 1.36 0.05 -11.46
N ALA A 60 0.19 0.65 -11.30
CA ALA A 60 -0.84 0.64 -12.35
C ALA A 60 -0.38 1.36 -13.62
N ALA A 61 0.32 2.48 -13.48
CA ALA A 61 0.71 3.33 -14.61
C ALA A 61 2.03 2.92 -15.27
N LYS A 62 2.96 2.30 -14.52
CA LYS A 62 4.34 2.07 -14.95
C LYS A 62 4.82 0.61 -14.80
N GLY A 63 4.05 -0.25 -14.11
CA GLY A 63 4.48 -1.59 -13.77
C GLY A 63 5.54 -1.63 -12.65
N TYR A 64 6.04 -2.83 -12.34
CA TYR A 64 7.13 -3.00 -11.40
C TYR A 64 8.42 -2.42 -11.98
N PHE A 65 9.21 -1.76 -11.15
CA PHE A 65 10.49 -1.13 -11.51
C PHE A 65 10.38 -0.10 -12.65
N ASP A 66 9.16 0.39 -12.93
CA ASP A 66 8.83 1.28 -14.03
C ASP A 66 9.12 0.68 -15.43
N GLU A 67 9.20 -0.63 -15.56
CA GLU A 67 9.54 -1.33 -16.80
C GLU A 67 8.50 -1.17 -17.93
N ALA A 68 7.27 -0.78 -17.58
CA ALA A 68 6.19 -0.50 -18.52
C ALA A 68 5.84 0.99 -18.62
N ASP A 69 6.74 1.90 -18.23
CA ASP A 69 6.48 3.34 -18.26
C ASP A 69 6.52 3.90 -19.68
N SER A 70 5.44 3.71 -20.42
CA SER A 70 5.24 4.30 -21.74
C SER A 70 3.79 4.76 -21.92
N GLU A 71 3.59 5.73 -22.82
CA GLU A 71 2.25 6.18 -23.19
C GLU A 71 1.47 5.02 -23.82
N GLU A 72 2.10 4.26 -24.70
CA GLU A 72 1.50 3.11 -25.40
C GLU A 72 1.00 2.06 -24.40
N ALA A 73 1.82 1.66 -23.41
CA ALA A 73 1.41 0.69 -22.41
C ALA A 73 0.20 1.19 -21.60
N ARG A 74 0.20 2.46 -21.23
CA ARG A 74 -0.95 3.06 -20.52
C ARG A 74 -2.18 3.16 -21.41
N HIS A 75 -2.03 3.44 -22.70
CA HIS A 75 -3.14 3.46 -23.65
C HIS A 75 -3.78 2.07 -23.79
N GLN A 76 -2.97 1.05 -24.01
CA GLN A 76 -3.41 -0.35 -24.05
C GLN A 76 -4.17 -0.77 -22.78
N ALA A 77 -3.67 -0.39 -21.61
CA ALA A 77 -4.35 -0.64 -20.35
C ALA A 77 -5.72 0.05 -20.30
N ARG A 78 -5.82 1.31 -20.73
CA ARG A 78 -7.08 2.06 -20.77
C ARG A 78 -8.10 1.38 -21.69
N GLU A 79 -7.69 0.93 -22.88
CA GLU A 79 -8.55 0.18 -23.81
C GLU A 79 -9.05 -1.11 -23.17
N THR A 80 -8.16 -1.89 -22.57
CA THR A 80 -8.49 -3.15 -21.89
C THR A 80 -9.50 -2.92 -20.77
N TYR A 81 -9.26 -1.96 -19.89
CA TYR A 81 -10.20 -1.67 -18.81
C TYR A 81 -11.53 -1.10 -19.31
N SER A 82 -11.53 -0.29 -20.35
CA SER A 82 -12.75 0.27 -20.93
C SER A 82 -13.63 -0.83 -21.54
N ALA A 83 -13.00 -1.77 -22.26
CA ALA A 83 -13.70 -2.93 -22.80
C ALA A 83 -14.27 -3.83 -21.68
N ALA A 84 -13.45 -4.09 -20.63
CA ALA A 84 -13.88 -4.86 -19.47
C ALA A 84 -15.08 -4.21 -18.76
N ARG A 85 -15.07 -2.89 -18.57
CA ARG A 85 -16.21 -2.17 -17.98
C ARG A 85 -17.50 -2.36 -18.78
N THR A 86 -17.42 -2.29 -20.11
CA THR A 86 -18.57 -2.52 -20.98
C THR A 86 -19.09 -3.95 -20.86
N ALA A 87 -18.20 -4.94 -20.84
CA ALA A 87 -18.57 -6.34 -20.66
C ALA A 87 -19.22 -6.60 -19.31
N ILE A 88 -18.65 -6.08 -18.24
CA ILE A 88 -19.19 -6.15 -16.88
C ILE A 88 -20.59 -5.54 -16.78
N TYR A 89 -20.80 -4.36 -17.37
CA TYR A 89 -22.10 -3.71 -17.35
C TYR A 89 -23.19 -4.54 -18.05
N ARG A 90 -22.83 -5.25 -19.12
CA ARG A 90 -23.76 -6.12 -19.86
C ARG A 90 -24.08 -7.42 -19.12
N SER A 91 -23.09 -8.03 -18.49
CA SER A 91 -23.21 -9.34 -17.84
C SER A 91 -23.64 -9.29 -16.39
N GLY A 92 -23.34 -8.18 -15.68
CA GLY A 92 -23.42 -8.08 -14.23
C GLY A 92 -22.29 -8.84 -13.50
N ASP A 93 -21.37 -9.49 -14.23
CA ASP A 93 -20.25 -10.23 -13.67
C ASP A 93 -18.97 -9.39 -13.68
N TYR A 94 -18.47 -9.06 -12.50
CA TYR A 94 -17.27 -8.24 -12.33
C TYR A 94 -15.97 -8.99 -12.66
N GLY A 95 -15.98 -10.30 -12.74
CA GLY A 95 -14.79 -11.10 -12.91
C GLY A 95 -13.77 -10.92 -11.80
N ARG A 96 -12.74 -11.71 -11.84
CA ARG A 96 -11.61 -11.57 -10.91
C ARG A 96 -10.34 -11.26 -11.68
N ALA A 97 -9.49 -10.41 -11.11
CA ALA A 97 -8.19 -10.07 -11.67
C ALA A 97 -7.19 -11.22 -11.49
N GLY A 98 -7.62 -12.43 -11.67
CA GLY A 98 -6.97 -13.71 -11.57
C GLY A 98 -5.56 -13.72 -11.02
N GLY A 99 -5.24 -14.57 -10.10
CA GLY A 99 -3.96 -14.48 -9.44
C GLY A 99 -2.85 -15.16 -10.23
N CYS A 100 -1.72 -14.47 -10.30
CA CYS A 100 -0.44 -15.14 -10.50
C CYS A 100 -0.06 -16.02 -9.30
N LEU A 101 -0.88 -16.03 -8.24
CA LEU A 101 -0.64 -16.76 -7.00
C LEU A 101 -1.27 -18.16 -7.06
N SER A 102 -0.47 -19.21 -6.90
CA SER A 102 -0.93 -20.60 -6.90
C SER A 102 -0.07 -21.49 -6.01
N LEU A 103 -0.62 -22.64 -5.60
CA LEU A 103 0.12 -23.75 -5.03
C LEU A 103 -0.24 -25.05 -5.80
N PRO A 104 0.75 -25.85 -6.28
CA PRO A 104 2.19 -25.56 -6.16
C PRO A 104 2.60 -24.29 -6.91
N VAL A 105 3.69 -23.68 -6.45
CA VAL A 105 4.25 -22.48 -7.08
C VAL A 105 4.94 -22.86 -8.37
N PRO A 106 4.70 -22.21 -9.52
CA PRO A 106 5.44 -22.44 -10.76
C PRO A 106 6.95 -22.16 -10.58
N GLU A 107 7.80 -22.90 -11.31
CA GLU A 107 9.27 -22.78 -11.16
C GLU A 107 9.79 -21.42 -11.65
N ASP A 108 9.29 -20.94 -12.79
CA ASP A 108 9.80 -19.78 -13.53
C ASP A 108 9.06 -18.47 -13.18
N VAL A 109 8.74 -18.27 -11.89
CA VAL A 109 8.14 -17.01 -11.45
C VAL A 109 9.10 -16.21 -10.58
N PRO A 110 8.99 -14.86 -10.56
CA PRO A 110 9.79 -14.04 -9.68
C PRO A 110 9.68 -14.44 -8.21
N PHE A 111 10.76 -14.24 -7.45
CA PHE A 111 10.81 -14.62 -6.03
C PHE A 111 9.62 -14.09 -5.23
N PHE A 112 9.21 -12.84 -5.47
CA PHE A 112 8.10 -12.26 -4.73
C PHE A 112 6.73 -12.92 -5.03
N VAL A 113 6.57 -13.51 -6.22
CA VAL A 113 5.37 -14.31 -6.54
C VAL A 113 5.36 -15.60 -5.74
N LYS A 114 6.53 -16.25 -5.57
CA LYS A 114 6.68 -17.42 -4.68
C LYS A 114 6.33 -17.06 -3.24
N ASP A 115 6.94 -15.99 -2.72
CA ASP A 115 6.72 -15.48 -1.37
C ASP A 115 5.24 -15.17 -1.10
N TYR A 116 4.55 -14.48 -2.02
CA TYR A 116 3.12 -14.22 -1.91
C TYR A 116 2.26 -15.47 -2.02
N SER A 117 2.61 -16.42 -2.90
CA SER A 117 1.85 -17.66 -3.03
C SER A 117 1.91 -18.47 -1.74
N GLU A 118 3.10 -18.61 -1.15
CA GLU A 118 3.29 -19.28 0.14
C GLU A 118 2.56 -18.58 1.29
N TYR A 119 2.48 -17.26 1.26
CA TYR A 119 1.71 -16.50 2.23
C TYR A 119 0.20 -16.67 2.00
N TYR A 120 -0.33 -16.17 0.90
CA TYR A 120 -1.78 -16.05 0.66
C TYR A 120 -2.48 -17.38 0.38
N LYS A 121 -1.82 -18.32 -0.29
CA LYS A 121 -2.37 -19.65 -0.61
C LYS A 121 -1.99 -20.72 0.40
N GLY A 122 -0.98 -20.47 1.23
CA GLY A 122 -0.44 -21.39 2.24
C GLY A 122 -0.72 -20.93 3.67
N ARG A 123 0.32 -20.41 4.35
CA ARG A 123 0.31 -20.19 5.81
C ARG A 123 -0.72 -19.17 6.32
N ALA A 124 -1.13 -18.22 5.52
CA ALA A 124 -2.12 -17.20 5.86
C ALA A 124 -3.40 -17.30 5.02
N TYR A 125 -3.65 -18.45 4.44
CA TYR A 125 -4.87 -18.65 3.66
C TYR A 125 -6.13 -18.38 4.48
N HIS A 126 -7.05 -17.63 3.92
CA HIS A 126 -8.37 -17.42 4.49
C HIS A 126 -9.45 -17.34 3.39
N ALA A 127 -10.55 -18.06 3.58
CA ALA A 127 -11.62 -18.17 2.57
C ALA A 127 -12.26 -16.82 2.17
N ARG A 128 -12.19 -15.80 3.04
CA ARG A 128 -12.69 -14.44 2.75
C ARG A 128 -11.61 -13.49 2.22
N SER A 129 -10.35 -13.90 2.18
CA SER A 129 -9.29 -13.07 1.61
C SER A 129 -9.34 -13.10 0.09
N LEU A 130 -9.35 -11.94 -0.55
CA LEU A 130 -9.32 -11.83 -2.01
C LEU A 130 -8.05 -12.46 -2.59
N ASN A 131 -6.88 -12.18 -2.02
CA ASN A 131 -5.63 -12.74 -2.51
C ASN A 131 -5.46 -14.23 -2.23
N SER A 132 -6.14 -14.78 -1.19
CA SER A 132 -6.19 -16.22 -0.96
C SER A 132 -7.06 -16.94 -2.00
N ASN A 133 -7.96 -16.24 -2.64
CA ASN A 133 -8.86 -16.78 -3.66
C ASN A 133 -8.45 -16.30 -5.07
N GLU A 134 -9.33 -15.69 -5.82
CA GLU A 134 -9.13 -15.36 -7.23
C GLU A 134 -8.67 -13.91 -7.48
N GLY A 135 -8.34 -13.17 -6.43
CA GLY A 135 -7.97 -11.78 -6.51
C GLY A 135 -9.14 -10.81 -6.44
N TRP A 136 -8.86 -9.56 -6.73
CA TRP A 136 -9.85 -8.48 -6.70
C TRP A 136 -10.56 -8.30 -8.03
N ASN A 137 -11.49 -7.35 -8.08
CA ASN A 137 -12.23 -6.98 -9.27
C ASN A 137 -11.29 -6.57 -10.42
N THR A 138 -11.54 -7.11 -11.61
CA THR A 138 -10.74 -6.90 -12.83
C THR A 138 -10.49 -5.42 -13.14
N ILE A 139 -11.46 -4.54 -12.89
CA ILE A 139 -11.34 -3.10 -13.16
C ILE A 139 -10.95 -2.29 -11.92
N GLY A 140 -10.64 -2.94 -10.80
CA GLY A 140 -10.42 -2.27 -9.51
C GLY A 140 -9.24 -1.30 -9.48
N THR A 141 -8.26 -1.49 -10.36
CA THR A 141 -7.06 -0.65 -10.44
C THR A 141 -7.13 0.41 -11.55
N MET A 142 -8.21 0.46 -12.33
CA MET A 142 -8.32 1.37 -13.47
C MET A 142 -8.12 2.85 -13.10
N SER A 143 -8.69 3.29 -11.98
CA SER A 143 -8.57 4.69 -11.54
C SER A 143 -7.13 5.09 -11.22
N PHE A 144 -6.30 4.16 -10.77
CA PHE A 144 -4.90 4.41 -10.44
C PHE A 144 -4.03 4.78 -11.64
N LEU A 145 -4.46 4.48 -12.87
CA LEU A 145 -3.77 4.91 -14.09
C LEU A 145 -3.61 6.43 -14.21
N ASN A 146 -4.44 7.20 -13.51
CA ASN A 146 -4.45 8.66 -13.60
C ASN A 146 -4.66 9.35 -12.24
N GLN A 147 -4.26 8.71 -11.15
CA GLN A 147 -4.39 9.25 -9.79
C GLN A 147 -3.07 9.05 -9.03
N PRO A 148 -2.06 9.92 -9.22
CA PRO A 148 -0.79 9.80 -8.50
C PRO A 148 -1.01 10.09 -7.01
N ILE A 149 -1.07 9.02 -6.20
CA ILE A 149 -1.45 9.09 -4.79
C ILE A 149 -0.37 9.69 -3.86
N LEU A 150 0.88 9.79 -4.32
CA LEU A 150 1.97 10.30 -3.50
C LEU A 150 2.44 11.72 -3.90
N GLN A 151 1.70 12.41 -4.77
CA GLN A 151 2.12 13.67 -5.38
C GLN A 151 2.46 14.77 -4.37
N TYR A 152 1.74 14.85 -3.25
CA TYR A 152 1.92 15.91 -2.24
C TYR A 152 2.36 15.37 -0.88
N THR A 153 3.02 14.20 -0.84
CA THR A 153 3.51 13.64 0.41
C THR A 153 4.61 14.48 1.07
N ASN A 154 5.31 15.31 0.29
CA ASN A 154 6.25 16.30 0.80
C ASN A 154 5.60 17.47 1.59
N GLU A 155 4.29 17.59 1.54
CA GLU A 155 3.54 18.58 2.33
C GLU A 155 3.00 18.02 3.66
N ILE A 156 3.16 16.71 3.93
CA ILE A 156 2.73 16.08 5.17
C ILE A 156 3.48 16.70 6.36
N ARG A 157 2.77 17.36 7.26
CA ARG A 157 3.34 17.96 8.47
C ARG A 157 3.36 17.01 9.66
N SER A 158 2.43 16.05 9.72
CA SER A 158 2.38 15.03 10.76
C SER A 158 3.56 14.05 10.66
N ALA A 159 3.81 13.32 11.74
CA ALA A 159 4.92 12.36 11.79
C ALA A 159 4.71 11.17 10.86
N VAL A 160 5.76 10.73 10.18
CA VAL A 160 5.72 9.56 9.29
C VAL A 160 6.92 8.64 9.53
N LEU A 161 6.65 7.34 9.69
CA LEU A 161 7.64 6.28 9.71
C LEU A 161 7.40 5.33 8.54
N VAL A 162 8.36 5.24 7.62
CA VAL A 162 8.39 4.27 6.53
C VAL A 162 9.23 3.08 6.93
N ILE A 163 8.66 1.87 6.94
CA ILE A 163 9.35 0.61 7.25
C ILE A 163 9.35 -0.28 6.01
N HIS A 164 10.51 -0.80 5.64
CA HIS A 164 10.62 -1.72 4.50
C HIS A 164 11.64 -2.82 4.74
N GLY A 165 11.39 -4.00 4.16
CA GLY A 165 12.39 -5.04 4.06
C GLY A 165 13.42 -4.72 2.98
N GLU A 166 14.70 -4.91 3.28
CA GLU A 166 15.80 -4.62 2.33
C GLU A 166 15.65 -5.43 1.03
N LYS A 167 15.24 -6.70 1.13
CA LYS A 167 15.07 -7.62 0.01
C LYS A 167 13.64 -7.66 -0.54
N ALA A 168 12.74 -6.84 -0.02
CA ALA A 168 11.41 -6.72 -0.60
C ALA A 168 11.52 -6.11 -2.00
N HIS A 169 10.89 -6.75 -3.00
CA HIS A 169 10.86 -6.25 -4.37
C HIS A 169 10.23 -4.84 -4.49
N SER A 170 9.42 -4.45 -3.51
CA SER A 170 8.79 -3.11 -3.40
C SER A 170 9.62 -2.10 -2.60
N CYS A 171 10.83 -2.46 -2.12
CA CYS A 171 11.65 -1.59 -1.28
C CYS A 171 11.99 -0.26 -1.94
N TYR A 172 12.17 -0.25 -3.26
CA TYR A 172 12.43 0.97 -4.01
C TYR A 172 11.30 2.00 -3.88
N MET A 173 10.03 1.56 -3.86
CA MET A 173 8.88 2.46 -3.70
C MET A 173 8.89 3.17 -2.34
N GLY A 174 9.22 2.44 -1.27
CA GLY A 174 9.32 3.05 0.06
C GLY A 174 10.48 4.04 0.18
N ARG A 175 11.62 3.74 -0.45
CA ARG A 175 12.77 4.64 -0.51
C ARG A 175 12.45 5.90 -1.30
N ASP A 176 11.83 5.77 -2.46
CA ASP A 176 11.47 6.89 -3.33
C ASP A 176 10.38 7.75 -2.68
N ALA A 177 9.38 7.14 -2.07
CA ALA A 177 8.34 7.86 -1.32
C ALA A 177 8.94 8.67 -0.16
N TYR A 178 9.89 8.09 0.59
CA TYR A 178 10.59 8.82 1.64
C TYR A 178 11.44 9.96 1.08
N ALA A 179 12.20 9.72 0.02
CA ALA A 179 13.01 10.74 -0.61
C ALA A 179 12.16 11.93 -1.09
N HIS A 180 11.05 11.65 -1.79
CA HIS A 180 10.10 12.68 -2.21
C HIS A 180 9.48 13.41 -1.01
N MET A 181 9.12 12.69 0.03
CA MET A 181 8.55 13.29 1.26
C MET A 181 9.51 14.29 1.93
N MET A 182 10.82 14.11 1.78
CA MET A 182 11.83 15.01 2.35
C MET A 182 12.05 16.29 1.52
N GLU A 183 11.58 16.34 0.27
CA GLU A 183 11.79 17.46 -0.66
C GLU A 183 11.03 18.71 -0.19
N GLY A 184 11.75 19.66 0.44
CA GLY A 184 11.18 20.90 0.94
C GLY A 184 10.13 20.74 2.04
N ASN A 185 10.10 19.59 2.70
CA ASN A 185 9.12 19.32 3.76
C ASN A 185 9.28 20.32 4.92
N PRO A 186 8.19 20.91 5.41
CA PRO A 186 8.24 21.86 6.52
C PRO A 186 8.60 21.23 7.88
N ASN A 187 8.51 19.91 8.02
CA ASN A 187 8.79 19.17 9.25
C ASN A 187 9.63 17.90 8.96
N PRO A 188 10.85 18.04 8.41
CA PRO A 188 11.68 16.88 8.06
C PRO A 188 12.13 16.05 9.27
N GLU A 189 12.21 16.66 10.44
CA GLU A 189 12.67 16.05 11.69
C GLU A 189 11.76 14.96 12.24
N ASN A 190 10.50 14.91 11.79
CA ASN A 190 9.51 13.89 12.20
C ASN A 190 9.26 12.84 11.11
N LYS A 191 10.15 12.76 10.11
CA LYS A 191 10.10 11.76 9.04
C LYS A 191 11.22 10.73 9.23
N GLU A 192 10.86 9.47 9.24
CA GLU A 192 11.80 8.38 9.48
C GLU A 192 11.70 7.30 8.39
N LEU A 193 12.84 6.74 8.00
CA LEU A 193 12.93 5.56 7.14
C LEU A 193 13.69 4.46 7.87
N LEU A 194 13.06 3.29 8.01
CA LEU A 194 13.67 2.10 8.60
C LEU A 194 13.70 0.96 7.59
N ILE A 195 14.89 0.57 7.15
CA ILE A 195 15.09 -0.59 6.29
C ILE A 195 15.55 -1.76 7.17
N ILE A 196 14.81 -2.86 7.14
CA ILE A 196 15.12 -4.08 7.89
C ILE A 196 16.05 -4.96 7.06
N PRO A 197 17.30 -5.16 7.49
CA PRO A 197 18.28 -5.95 6.73
C PRO A 197 17.79 -7.38 6.47
N GLY A 198 17.94 -7.83 5.23
CA GLY A 198 17.62 -9.18 4.79
C GLY A 198 16.14 -9.55 4.73
N ALA A 199 15.23 -8.72 5.24
CA ALA A 199 13.81 -9.01 5.25
C ALA A 199 13.19 -8.90 3.85
N VAL A 200 12.27 -9.81 3.55
CA VAL A 200 11.44 -9.79 2.34
C VAL A 200 10.09 -9.10 2.61
N HIS A 201 9.24 -9.01 1.60
CA HIS A 201 7.99 -8.26 1.72
C HIS A 201 7.04 -8.86 2.76
N THR A 202 6.81 -10.18 2.72
CA THR A 202 5.85 -10.85 3.62
C THR A 202 6.39 -11.06 5.03
N ASP A 203 7.70 -10.93 5.27
CA ASP A 203 8.25 -10.91 6.63
C ASP A 203 7.62 -9.82 7.50
N LEU A 204 7.24 -8.69 6.86
CA LEU A 204 6.59 -7.60 7.57
C LEU A 204 5.07 -7.76 7.69
N TYR A 205 4.52 -8.91 7.28
CA TYR A 205 3.12 -9.25 7.45
C TYR A 205 2.87 -10.08 8.72
N ASP A 206 3.68 -11.11 8.95
CA ASP A 206 3.41 -12.12 9.97
C ASP A 206 4.65 -12.62 10.74
N ASN A 207 5.86 -12.22 10.36
CA ASN A 207 7.07 -12.63 11.07
C ASN A 207 7.32 -11.75 12.30
N LEU A 208 6.82 -12.20 13.45
CA LEU A 208 6.90 -11.46 14.72
C LEU A 208 8.33 -11.19 15.20
N LYS A 209 9.34 -11.89 14.63
CA LYS A 209 10.75 -11.66 14.95
C LYS A 209 11.39 -10.58 14.09
N VAL A 210 10.74 -10.21 12.98
CA VAL A 210 11.23 -9.23 12.00
C VAL A 210 10.47 -7.92 12.11
N ILE A 211 9.16 -7.98 12.37
CA ILE A 211 8.33 -6.77 12.52
C ILE A 211 8.82 -5.97 13.73
N PRO A 212 9.24 -4.71 13.55
CA PRO A 212 9.83 -3.90 14.62
C PRO A 212 8.75 -3.26 15.52
N PHE A 213 8.01 -4.08 16.27
CA PHE A 213 6.89 -3.63 17.10
C PHE A 213 7.28 -2.56 18.11
N ASP A 214 8.44 -2.69 18.76
CA ASP A 214 8.92 -1.69 19.72
C ASP A 214 9.15 -0.33 19.06
N LYS A 215 9.67 -0.32 17.83
CA LYS A 215 9.86 0.93 17.07
C LYS A 215 8.51 1.56 16.70
N ILE A 216 7.55 0.74 16.24
CA ILE A 216 6.20 1.19 15.89
C ILE A 216 5.50 1.75 17.13
N GLN A 217 5.54 1.04 18.25
CA GLN A 217 4.95 1.47 19.51
C GLN A 217 5.56 2.78 19.99
N ASN A 218 6.88 2.87 20.04
CA ASN A 218 7.59 4.08 20.48
C ASN A 218 7.28 5.27 19.58
N PHE A 219 7.15 5.05 18.26
CA PHE A 219 6.78 6.09 17.32
C PHE A 219 5.39 6.66 17.63
N PHE A 220 4.38 5.80 17.74
CA PHE A 220 3.03 6.26 18.09
C PHE A 220 2.98 6.91 19.47
N GLN A 221 3.65 6.36 20.48
CA GLN A 221 3.72 6.97 21.82
C GLN A 221 4.40 8.35 21.81
N THR A 222 5.31 8.59 20.88
CA THR A 222 5.98 9.89 20.75
C THR A 222 5.08 10.95 20.15
N TYR A 223 4.31 10.59 19.12
CA TYR A 223 3.59 11.56 18.30
C TYR A 223 2.07 11.60 18.54
N LEU A 224 1.50 10.67 19.33
CA LEU A 224 0.09 10.66 19.74
C LEU A 224 -0.06 11.05 21.22
N LYS A 225 0.55 12.16 21.64
CA LYS A 225 0.49 12.68 23.00
C LYS A 225 -0.66 13.65 23.18
#